data_b9811db7d96bebe09d4c63e82def20db
#
_entry.id   b9811db7d96bebe09d4c63e82def20db
#
_cell.length_a   1.000
_cell.length_b   1.000
_cell.length_c   1.000
_cell.angle_alpha   90.00
_cell.angle_beta   90.00
_cell.angle_gamma   90.00
#
_symmetry.space_group_name_H-M   'P 1'
#
loop_
_entity.id
_entity.type
_entity.pdbx_description
1 polymer ?
#
loop_
_entity_poly.entity_id
_entity_poly.type
_entity_poly.pdbx_seq_one_letter_code
_entity_poly.pdbx_strand_id
1 'polypeptide(L)'
;MKTILSALGLSLLVFTSCGGQKKAEVDFIQDNIDNAVAQNTIQTDIIEKSGKILNPRTINKDGSISYIPIDDWCSGFFPGSMWLTYNLTGDKKWLPLAEKYTEALDSVK
;
A
#
# COMPACT_ATOMS: atom_id res chain seq x y z
N MET A 1 -42.12 7.56 -64.40
CA MET A 1 -40.89 6.82 -64.01
C MET A 1 -40.38 7.39 -62.69
N LYS A 2 -40.51 6.64 -61.63
CA LYS A 2 -40.11 7.09 -60.27
C LYS A 2 -39.00 6.16 -59.80
N THR A 3 -37.80 6.69 -59.68
CA THR A 3 -36.65 6.00 -59.13
C THR A 3 -36.66 6.13 -57.60
N ILE A 4 -36.78 4.99 -56.94
CA ILE A 4 -36.73 4.87 -55.48
C ILE A 4 -35.27 4.66 -55.12
N LEU A 5 -34.64 5.62 -54.44
CA LEU A 5 -33.33 5.51 -53.87
C LEU A 5 -33.43 4.91 -52.48
N SER A 6 -33.03 3.65 -52.34
CA SER A 6 -32.93 2.98 -51.04
C SER A 6 -31.64 3.43 -50.34
N ALA A 7 -31.77 4.20 -49.28
CA ALA A 7 -30.69 4.50 -48.36
C ALA A 7 -30.41 3.32 -47.43
N LEU A 8 -29.32 2.61 -47.64
CA LEU A 8 -28.80 1.61 -46.73
C LEU A 8 -28.10 2.36 -45.56
N GLY A 9 -28.77 2.42 -44.42
CA GLY A 9 -28.17 2.90 -43.19
C GLY A 9 -27.16 1.88 -42.63
N LEU A 10 -25.88 2.14 -42.79
CA LEU A 10 -24.81 1.36 -42.18
C LEU A 10 -24.67 1.76 -40.71
N SER A 11 -25.27 0.97 -39.84
CA SER A 11 -25.15 1.14 -38.39
C SER A 11 -23.74 0.69 -37.96
N LEU A 12 -22.86 1.68 -37.72
CA LEU A 12 -21.51 1.44 -37.16
C LEU A 12 -21.64 1.21 -35.65
N LEU A 13 -21.71 -0.05 -35.24
CA LEU A 13 -21.57 -0.44 -33.83
C LEU A 13 -20.13 -0.23 -33.40
N VAL A 14 -19.85 0.89 -32.78
CA VAL A 14 -18.57 1.15 -32.11
C VAL A 14 -18.54 0.34 -30.82
N PHE A 15 -17.85 -0.77 -30.85
CA PHE A 15 -17.47 -1.49 -29.63
C PHE A 15 -16.37 -0.71 -28.92
N THR A 16 -16.74 0.25 -28.09
CA THR A 16 -15.84 0.84 -27.11
C THR A 16 -15.73 -0.14 -25.94
N SER A 17 -14.80 -1.07 -26.03
CA SER A 17 -14.59 -2.11 -25.04
C SER A 17 -13.26 -1.92 -24.33
N CYS A 18 -13.32 -1.91 -22.98
CA CYS A 18 -12.30 -2.44 -22.06
C CYS A 18 -10.92 -1.79 -21.93
N GLY A 19 -10.70 -0.53 -22.33
CA GLY A 19 -9.45 0.17 -21.98
C GLY A 19 -9.42 0.76 -20.56
N GLY A 20 -10.60 1.11 -20.00
CA GLY A 20 -10.70 1.83 -18.73
C GLY A 20 -10.46 0.98 -17.47
N GLN A 21 -10.82 -0.31 -17.51
CA GLN A 21 -10.72 -1.18 -16.33
C GLN A 21 -9.28 -1.49 -15.94
N LYS A 22 -8.38 -1.75 -16.89
CA LYS A 22 -6.96 -2.02 -16.58
C LYS A 22 -6.25 -0.81 -15.99
N LYS A 23 -6.54 0.39 -16.48
CA LYS A 23 -5.91 1.61 -15.94
C LYS A 23 -6.39 1.89 -14.51
N ALA A 24 -7.69 1.74 -14.24
CA ALA A 24 -8.24 1.91 -12.89
C ALA A 24 -7.67 0.89 -11.90
N GLU A 25 -7.44 -0.36 -12.30
CA GLU A 25 -6.84 -1.39 -11.46
C GLU A 25 -5.37 -1.10 -11.14
N VAL A 26 -4.59 -0.63 -12.12
CA VAL A 26 -3.19 -0.23 -11.91
C VAL A 26 -3.11 0.98 -10.98
N ASP A 27 -3.95 1.98 -11.17
CA ASP A 27 -4.00 3.16 -10.32
C ASP A 27 -4.35 2.76 -8.87
N PHE A 28 -5.31 1.85 -8.67
CA PHE A 28 -5.68 1.35 -7.34
C PHE A 28 -4.52 0.65 -6.62
N ILE A 29 -3.76 -0.18 -7.30
CA ILE A 29 -2.60 -0.87 -6.71
C ILE A 29 -1.53 0.15 -6.31
N GLN A 30 -1.20 1.09 -7.19
CA GLN A 30 -0.20 2.11 -6.90
C GLN A 30 -0.62 3.02 -5.76
N ASP A 31 -1.88 3.46 -5.73
CA ASP A 31 -2.43 4.27 -4.65
C ASP A 31 -2.34 3.57 -3.29
N ASN A 32 -2.57 2.25 -3.24
CA ASN A 32 -2.42 1.47 -2.00
C ASN A 32 -0.96 1.33 -1.58
N ILE A 33 -0.03 1.15 -2.51
CA ILE A 33 1.42 1.13 -2.21
C ILE A 33 1.84 2.49 -1.66
N ASP A 34 1.44 3.59 -2.28
CA ASP A 34 1.78 4.95 -1.85
C ASP A 34 1.22 5.26 -0.45
N ASN A 35 0.00 4.83 -0.17
CA ASN A 35 -0.60 4.93 1.16
C ASN A 35 0.17 4.11 2.20
N ALA A 36 0.58 2.89 1.89
CA ALA A 36 1.38 2.05 2.79
C ALA A 36 2.75 2.69 3.08
N VAL A 37 3.42 3.23 2.06
CA VAL A 37 4.67 3.99 2.20
C VAL A 37 4.49 5.18 3.13
N ALA A 38 3.43 5.98 2.91
CA ALA A 38 3.14 7.15 3.73
C ALA A 38 2.90 6.78 5.20
N GLN A 39 2.07 5.76 5.46
CA GLN A 39 1.77 5.30 6.81
C GLN A 39 3.02 4.73 7.51
N ASN A 40 3.78 3.87 6.85
CA ASN A 40 5.02 3.34 7.41
C ASN A 40 6.04 4.45 7.70
N THR A 41 6.14 5.47 6.84
CA THR A 41 7.02 6.62 7.07
C THR A 41 6.61 7.38 8.33
N ILE A 42 5.33 7.70 8.49
CA ILE A 42 4.83 8.39 9.68
C ILE A 42 5.11 7.59 10.95
N GLN A 43 4.84 6.27 10.92
CA GLN A 43 5.04 5.42 12.09
C GLN A 43 6.52 5.28 12.45
N THR A 44 7.40 5.06 11.49
CA THR A 44 8.85 5.01 11.74
C THR A 44 9.38 6.32 12.30
N ASP A 45 8.96 7.45 11.77
CA ASP A 45 9.40 8.78 12.26
C ASP A 45 9.00 9.01 13.72
N ILE A 46 7.79 8.63 14.09
CA ILE A 46 7.31 8.75 15.48
C ILE A 46 8.12 7.84 16.40
N ILE A 47 8.34 6.60 16.02
CA ILE A 47 9.04 5.61 16.84
C ILE A 47 10.52 5.94 16.96
N GLU A 48 11.20 6.30 15.88
CA GLU A 48 12.61 6.71 15.90
C GLU A 48 12.82 7.94 16.81
N LYS A 49 11.93 8.91 16.76
CA LYS A 49 11.98 10.10 17.66
C LYS A 49 11.78 9.75 19.14
N SER A 50 11.11 8.64 19.45
CA SER A 50 10.94 8.17 20.82
C SER A 50 12.22 7.60 21.44
N GLY A 51 13.20 7.23 20.61
CA GLY A 51 14.44 6.55 21.02
C GLY A 51 14.23 5.12 21.54
N LYS A 52 13.05 4.54 21.31
CA LYS A 52 12.67 3.18 21.73
C LYS A 52 12.34 2.30 20.54
N ILE A 53 12.47 0.99 20.69
CA ILE A 53 11.94 0.01 19.75
C ILE A 53 10.49 -0.26 20.15
N LEU A 54 9.57 0.28 19.37
CA LEU A 54 8.12 0.14 19.60
C LEU A 54 7.46 -0.32 18.30
N ASN A 55 6.30 -0.96 18.42
CA ASN A 55 5.50 -1.41 17.30
C ASN A 55 4.10 -0.81 17.36
N PRO A 56 3.58 -0.22 16.28
CA PRO A 56 2.20 0.24 16.25
C PRO A 56 1.26 -0.98 16.27
N ARG A 57 0.23 -0.94 17.12
CA ARG A 57 -0.66 -2.08 17.30
C ARG A 57 -2.10 -1.79 16.88
N THR A 58 -2.67 -0.72 17.42
CA THR A 58 -4.08 -0.41 17.20
C THR A 58 -4.34 1.08 17.32
N ILE A 59 -5.54 1.49 16.87
CA ILE A 59 -6.03 2.86 17.02
C ILE A 59 -6.93 2.91 18.25
N ASN A 60 -6.64 3.84 19.15
CA ASN A 60 -7.46 4.12 20.32
C ASN A 60 -8.76 4.84 19.93
N LYS A 61 -9.72 4.92 20.87
CA LYS A 61 -11.00 5.59 20.63
C LYS A 61 -10.88 7.09 20.31
N ASP A 62 -9.81 7.73 20.73
CA ASP A 62 -9.48 9.13 20.44
C ASP A 62 -8.72 9.35 19.14
N GLY A 63 -8.46 8.28 18.36
CA GLY A 63 -7.73 8.31 17.12
C GLY A 63 -6.20 8.21 17.26
N SER A 64 -5.65 8.19 18.47
CA SER A 64 -4.22 7.99 18.68
C SER A 64 -3.80 6.54 18.41
N ILE A 65 -2.52 6.33 18.09
CA ILE A 65 -1.96 5.00 17.89
C ILE A 65 -1.46 4.46 19.24
N SER A 66 -1.83 3.24 19.55
CA SER A 66 -1.26 2.48 20.66
C SER A 66 0.01 1.77 20.21
N TYR A 67 1.10 1.98 20.92
CA TYR A 67 2.39 1.33 20.68
C TYR A 67 2.68 0.29 21.74
N ILE A 68 3.29 -0.79 21.35
CA ILE A 68 3.67 -1.92 22.20
C ILE A 68 5.16 -2.19 22.12
N PRO A 69 5.77 -2.77 23.17
CA PRO A 69 7.15 -3.22 23.14
C PRO A 69 7.33 -4.45 22.26
N ILE A 70 8.58 -4.89 22.09
CA ILE A 70 8.94 -5.98 21.17
C ILE A 70 8.55 -7.38 21.62
N ASP A 71 8.24 -7.57 22.90
CA ASP A 71 7.85 -8.85 23.50
C ASP A 71 6.34 -9.19 23.32
N ASP A 72 5.57 -8.34 22.66
CA ASP A 72 4.19 -8.66 22.28
C ASP A 72 4.16 -9.61 21.08
N TRP A 73 3.22 -10.54 21.07
CA TRP A 73 3.07 -11.56 20.03
C TRP A 73 2.92 -11.02 18.62
N CYS A 74 2.45 -9.79 18.45
CA CYS A 74 2.25 -9.17 17.14
C CYS A 74 3.41 -8.27 16.70
N SER A 75 4.51 -8.21 17.43
CA SER A 75 5.65 -7.31 17.15
C SER A 75 6.35 -7.58 15.83
N GLY A 76 6.19 -8.77 15.25
CA GLY A 76 6.72 -9.11 13.94
C GLY A 76 6.00 -8.47 12.75
N PHE A 77 4.78 -7.95 12.92
CA PHE A 77 4.02 -7.37 11.82
C PHE A 77 4.60 -6.05 11.31
N PHE A 78 5.12 -5.21 12.20
CA PHE A 78 5.67 -3.92 11.79
C PHE A 78 6.95 -4.06 10.96
N PRO A 79 7.99 -4.79 11.38
CA PRO A 79 9.13 -5.09 10.51
C PRO A 79 8.72 -5.83 9.24
N GLY A 80 7.74 -6.73 9.31
CA GLY A 80 7.18 -7.38 8.13
C GLY A 80 6.60 -6.38 7.11
N SER A 81 5.91 -5.34 7.58
CA SER A 81 5.40 -4.29 6.70
C SER A 81 6.53 -3.47 6.04
N MET A 82 7.65 -3.25 6.72
CA MET A 82 8.82 -2.58 6.16
C MET A 82 9.50 -3.42 5.07
N TRP A 83 9.66 -4.73 5.30
CA TRP A 83 10.17 -5.67 4.28
C TRP A 83 9.28 -5.68 3.05
N LEU A 84 7.96 -5.71 3.25
CA LEU A 84 7.00 -5.67 2.15
C LEU A 84 7.09 -4.35 1.38
N THR A 85 7.19 -3.22 2.07
CA THR A 85 7.35 -1.90 1.46
C THR A 85 8.64 -1.83 0.64
N TYR A 86 9.75 -2.35 1.17
CA TYR A 86 11.00 -2.46 0.42
C TYR A 86 10.83 -3.28 -0.86
N ASN A 87 10.21 -4.45 -0.77
CA ASN A 87 9.99 -5.33 -1.93
C ASN A 87 9.09 -4.71 -3.00
N LEU A 88 8.06 -3.96 -2.60
CA LEU A 88 7.13 -3.34 -3.52
C LEU A 88 7.69 -2.08 -4.19
N THR A 89 8.54 -1.33 -3.50
CA THR A 89 9.04 -0.02 -3.98
C THR A 89 10.47 -0.07 -4.50
N GLY A 90 11.29 -1.02 -4.04
CA GLY A 90 12.73 -1.04 -4.27
C GLY A 90 13.50 0.09 -3.54
N ASP A 91 12.83 0.89 -2.70
CA ASP A 91 13.44 2.02 -2.00
C ASP A 91 14.30 1.52 -0.84
N LYS A 92 15.62 1.68 -1.03
CA LYS A 92 16.65 1.19 -0.09
C LYS A 92 16.60 1.81 1.30
N LYS A 93 15.86 2.91 1.50
CA LYS A 93 15.69 3.50 2.85
C LYS A 93 15.00 2.55 3.82
N TRP A 94 14.17 1.63 3.31
CA TRP A 94 13.43 0.66 4.12
C TRP A 94 14.30 -0.49 4.64
N LEU A 95 15.39 -0.81 3.94
CA LEU A 95 16.24 -1.95 4.29
C LEU A 95 16.83 -1.85 5.70
N PRO A 96 17.56 -0.78 6.08
CA PRO A 96 18.13 -0.68 7.42
C PRO A 96 17.07 -0.60 8.52
N LEU A 97 15.89 -0.06 8.24
CA LEU A 97 14.78 -0.05 9.19
C LEU A 97 14.21 -1.45 9.39
N ALA A 98 13.93 -2.17 8.30
CA ALA A 98 13.45 -3.54 8.36
C ALA A 98 14.42 -4.47 9.10
N GLU A 99 15.72 -4.35 8.83
CA GLU A 99 16.79 -5.08 9.53
C GLU A 99 16.78 -4.76 11.03
N LYS A 100 16.88 -3.47 11.40
CA LYS A 100 16.89 -3.00 12.79
C LYS A 100 15.73 -3.57 13.61
N TYR A 101 14.51 -3.46 13.09
CA TYR A 101 13.31 -3.91 13.80
C TYR A 101 13.16 -5.44 13.82
N THR A 102 13.70 -6.13 12.81
CA THR A 102 13.74 -7.59 12.80
C THR A 102 14.77 -8.13 13.79
N GLU A 103 15.97 -7.56 13.83
CA GLU A 103 17.05 -7.95 14.75
C GLU A 103 16.66 -7.70 16.21
N ALA A 104 15.90 -6.64 16.49
CA ALA A 104 15.40 -6.37 17.84
C ALA A 104 14.55 -7.52 18.39
N LEU A 105 13.84 -8.28 17.55
CA LEU A 105 13.04 -9.43 17.97
C LEU A 105 13.89 -10.60 18.50
N ASP A 106 15.17 -10.66 18.17
CA ASP A 106 16.04 -11.72 18.69
C ASP A 106 16.25 -11.64 20.20
N SER A 107 16.04 -10.48 20.78
CA SER A 107 16.16 -10.28 22.23
C SER A 107 14.99 -10.86 23.07
N VAL A 108 13.90 -11.30 22.41
CA VAL A 108 12.69 -11.81 23.09
C VAL A 108 12.44 -13.30 22.87
N LYS A 109 13.47 -14.03 22.44
CA LYS A 109 13.47 -15.50 22.28
C LYS A 109 13.63 -16.22 23.60
#